data_0da615964e50ea7f2eb3ffd918c86fca
#
_entry.id   0da615964e50ea7f2eb3ffd918c86fca
#
_cell.length_a   1.000
_cell.length_b   1.000
_cell.length_c   1.000
_cell.angle_alpha   90.00
_cell.angle_beta   90.00
_cell.angle_gamma   90.00
#
_symmetry.space_group_name_H-M   'P 1'
#
loop_
_entity.id
_entity.type
_entity.pdbx_description
1 polymer ?
#
loop_
_entity_poly.entity_id
_entity_poly.type
_entity_poly.pdbx_seq_one_letter_code
_entity_poly.pdbx_strand_id
1 'polypeptide(L)'
;MEQNIERSSNANRGFRVQAPLVDSVSCYCKVESGLKTVAGARKFVPGSKLCIQHDINPRAHKTRSYRRERRVQPPLLPGLPDDLAIACLIRVPRVEHNKLRLVCKRWYNLLSRNFFYSLRKSLGMAEEWVYVIKRDRDGRISWHAFDPIYQLWQPLPPVPLEYSSAIGFGCAVLSGCHLYLFGGKDPLKGSMRRVIFYSARTNKWHRAPDMLRKRHFSGSCVINNCLYVAGGECDGIHRTLRSVEVYDPNRNRWSFVADMSTGMVPFIGVMYDGKWYLKGLGAHREVLSEAYIPETNIWTPINDGMIAGWRNPSISLNGKLYALDCRDGCKLRVYDEATKSWNRFIDSKLHLGNSLSLEAAALVPLNGHARSLFTNLWSSIAGRSGLKSHIVHCQVLLA
;
A
#
# COMPACT_ATOMS: atom_id res chain seq x y z
N MET A 1 -61.67 -42.37 -3.86
CA MET A 1 -60.33 -42.48 -3.23
C MET A 1 -59.32 -41.97 -4.24
N GLU A 2 -59.14 -40.67 -4.26
CA GLU A 2 -58.21 -39.99 -5.15
C GLU A 2 -56.95 -39.68 -4.35
N GLN A 3 -55.80 -40.20 -4.79
CA GLN A 3 -54.52 -39.86 -4.27
C GLN A 3 -53.91 -38.73 -5.09
N ASN A 4 -53.81 -37.55 -4.45
CA ASN A 4 -53.08 -36.41 -4.98
C ASN A 4 -51.58 -36.70 -4.98
N ILE A 5 -51.00 -36.70 -6.19
CA ILE A 5 -49.54 -36.71 -6.35
C ILE A 5 -49.07 -35.27 -6.47
N GLU A 6 -48.50 -34.73 -5.40
CA GLU A 6 -47.75 -33.48 -5.45
C GLU A 6 -46.46 -33.63 -6.22
N ARG A 7 -46.37 -32.94 -7.35
CA ARG A 7 -45.11 -32.76 -8.11
C ARG A 7 -44.26 -31.69 -7.41
N SER A 8 -43.25 -32.15 -6.68
CA SER A 8 -42.16 -31.30 -6.21
C SER A 8 -41.34 -30.82 -7.39
N SER A 9 -41.44 -29.56 -7.74
CA SER A 9 -40.57 -28.89 -8.67
C SER A 9 -39.24 -28.59 -8.00
N ASN A 10 -38.20 -29.37 -8.34
CA ASN A 10 -36.81 -29.09 -7.99
C ASN A 10 -36.37 -27.80 -8.70
N ALA A 11 -36.47 -26.70 -7.98
CA ALA A 11 -35.84 -25.44 -8.37
C ALA A 11 -34.29 -25.61 -8.28
N ASN A 12 -33.65 -25.68 -9.41
CA ASN A 12 -32.19 -25.58 -9.56
C ASN A 12 -31.73 -24.26 -8.92
N ARG A 13 -31.35 -24.31 -7.65
CA ARG A 13 -30.56 -23.25 -7.01
C ARG A 13 -29.15 -23.35 -7.55
N GLY A 14 -28.92 -22.63 -8.63
CA GLY A 14 -27.57 -22.34 -9.08
C GLY A 14 -26.82 -21.64 -7.95
N PHE A 15 -25.88 -22.33 -7.35
CA PHE A 15 -24.89 -21.72 -6.47
C PHE A 15 -24.11 -20.70 -7.30
N ARG A 16 -24.47 -19.43 -7.19
CA ARG A 16 -23.64 -18.32 -7.62
C ARG A 16 -22.48 -18.28 -6.64
N VAL A 17 -21.39 -18.96 -6.99
CA VAL A 17 -20.10 -18.75 -6.31
C VAL A 17 -19.69 -17.32 -6.63
N GLN A 18 -19.95 -16.40 -5.71
CA GLN A 18 -19.33 -15.10 -5.74
C GLN A 18 -17.82 -15.35 -5.68
N ALA A 19 -17.10 -14.94 -6.72
CA ALA A 19 -15.65 -14.91 -6.67
C ALA A 19 -15.25 -14.08 -5.42
N PRO A 20 -14.38 -14.61 -4.55
CA PRO A 20 -13.93 -13.84 -3.41
C PRO A 20 -13.33 -12.53 -3.95
N LEU A 21 -13.75 -11.42 -3.38
CA LEU A 21 -13.11 -10.12 -3.59
C LEU A 21 -11.63 -10.32 -3.22
N VAL A 22 -10.79 -10.25 -4.22
CA VAL A 22 -9.34 -10.45 -4.06
C VAL A 22 -8.79 -9.16 -3.51
N ASP A 23 -8.67 -9.07 -2.19
CA ASP A 23 -7.95 -7.99 -1.55
C ASP A 23 -6.46 -8.19 -1.84
N SER A 24 -5.89 -7.27 -2.61
CA SER A 24 -4.45 -7.26 -2.84
C SER A 24 -3.74 -6.85 -1.55
N VAL A 25 -3.05 -7.80 -0.95
CA VAL A 25 -2.20 -7.55 0.21
C VAL A 25 -0.90 -6.96 -0.28
N SER A 26 -0.64 -5.71 0.09
CA SER A 26 0.64 -5.08 -0.16
C SER A 26 1.66 -5.55 0.87
N CYS A 27 2.78 -6.03 0.37
CA CYS A 27 3.89 -6.50 1.20
C CYS A 27 4.90 -5.38 1.41
N TYR A 28 5.22 -5.10 2.66
CA TYR A 28 6.31 -4.21 3.02
C TYR A 28 7.59 -4.99 3.27
N CYS A 29 8.62 -4.74 2.47
CA CYS A 29 9.99 -5.03 2.87
C CYS A 29 10.54 -3.86 3.68
N LYS A 30 10.88 -4.13 4.94
CA LYS A 30 11.71 -3.21 5.71
C LYS A 30 13.10 -3.21 5.09
N VAL A 31 13.60 -2.05 4.68
CA VAL A 31 15.03 -1.86 4.45
C VAL A 31 15.67 -1.95 5.84
N GLU A 32 16.34 -3.05 6.14
CA GLU A 32 17.27 -3.11 7.25
C GLU A 32 18.46 -2.18 6.92
N SER A 33 18.38 -0.94 7.37
CA SER A 33 19.58 -0.16 7.57
C SER A 33 20.28 -0.77 8.77
N GLY A 34 21.33 -1.57 8.52
CA GLY A 34 22.23 -2.04 9.55
C GLY A 34 22.89 -0.87 10.27
N LEU A 35 22.22 -0.30 11.22
CA LEU A 35 22.76 0.61 12.21
C LEU A 35 23.38 -0.25 13.30
N LYS A 36 24.68 -0.51 13.16
CA LYS A 36 25.52 -0.88 14.29
C LYS A 36 25.39 0.25 15.32
N THR A 37 24.83 -0.07 16.46
CA THR A 37 24.82 0.79 17.64
C THR A 37 26.27 1.02 18.07
N VAL A 38 26.82 2.17 17.71
CA VAL A 38 28.00 2.70 18.36
C VAL A 38 27.52 3.65 19.43
N ALA A 39 27.56 3.18 20.68
CA ALA A 39 27.43 4.05 21.82
C ALA A 39 28.59 5.06 21.80
N GLY A 40 28.27 6.33 21.57
CA GLY A 40 29.23 7.42 21.59
C GLY A 40 28.48 8.75 21.64
N ALA A 41 28.36 9.30 22.83
CA ALA A 41 27.88 10.64 23.06
C ALA A 41 28.70 11.64 22.24
N ARG A 42 28.16 12.21 21.17
CA ARG A 42 28.77 13.32 20.47
C ARG A 42 28.29 14.62 21.06
N LYS A 43 29.22 15.31 21.70
CA LYS A 43 29.10 16.70 22.15
C LYS A 43 28.73 17.58 20.95
N PHE A 44 27.73 18.38 21.11
CA PHE A 44 27.31 19.41 20.17
C PHE A 44 28.46 20.40 20.01
N VAL A 45 29.03 20.53 18.81
CA VAL A 45 29.99 21.58 18.45
C VAL A 45 29.20 22.65 17.72
N PRO A 46 29.09 23.87 18.26
CA PRO A 46 28.45 25.00 17.58
C PRO A 46 29.43 25.49 16.50
N GLY A 47 29.05 25.40 15.22
CA GLY A 47 29.82 26.04 14.16
C GLY A 47 29.94 25.34 12.82
N SER A 48 29.32 24.19 12.59
CA SER A 48 29.31 23.59 11.26
C SER A 48 28.27 24.28 10.36
N LYS A 49 28.75 25.15 9.46
CA LYS A 49 27.98 25.65 8.32
C LYS A 49 27.51 24.45 7.51
N LEU A 50 26.21 24.20 7.48
CA LEU A 50 25.57 23.29 6.54
C LEU A 50 25.77 23.86 5.12
N CYS A 51 26.79 23.40 4.42
CA CYS A 51 26.95 23.64 2.99
C CYS A 51 25.82 22.93 2.25
N ILE A 52 24.85 23.69 1.79
CA ILE A 52 23.84 23.23 0.85
C ILE A 52 24.55 23.15 -0.51
N GLN A 53 24.98 21.95 -0.91
CA GLN A 53 25.38 21.70 -2.28
C GLN A 53 24.14 21.76 -3.18
N HIS A 54 24.11 22.76 -4.03
CA HIS A 54 23.20 22.82 -5.17
C HIS A 54 23.69 21.83 -6.21
N ASP A 55 22.91 20.80 -6.55
CA ASP A 55 23.12 19.99 -7.74
C ASP A 55 22.99 20.89 -8.98
N ILE A 56 24.14 21.26 -9.51
CA ILE A 56 24.26 21.99 -10.79
C ILE A 56 24.58 20.94 -11.85
N ASN A 57 23.60 20.70 -12.71
CA ASN A 57 23.79 19.93 -13.94
C ASN A 57 24.53 20.80 -14.98
N PRO A 58 25.77 20.45 -15.42
CA PRO A 58 26.52 21.27 -16.35
C PRO A 58 26.14 20.94 -17.79
N ARG A 59 25.18 21.62 -18.36
CA ARG A 59 25.09 21.80 -19.82
C ARG A 59 25.25 23.26 -20.16
N ALA A 60 26.41 23.52 -20.74
CA ALA A 60 26.84 24.80 -21.26
C ALA A 60 25.84 25.38 -22.29
N HIS A 61 25.36 26.58 -22.07
CA HIS A 61 25.02 27.51 -23.13
C HIS A 61 25.46 28.94 -22.75
N LYS A 62 26.02 29.55 -23.76
CA LYS A 62 26.75 30.82 -23.83
C LYS A 62 26.06 31.98 -23.09
N THR A 63 26.89 32.60 -22.28
CA THR A 63 26.96 34.02 -21.86
C THR A 63 26.00 35.04 -22.50
N ARG A 64 25.11 35.51 -21.65
CA ARG A 64 24.70 36.93 -21.62
C ARG A 64 24.63 37.33 -20.16
N SER A 65 25.61 38.13 -19.74
CA SER A 65 25.75 38.66 -18.40
C SER A 65 24.63 39.65 -18.10
N TYR A 66 23.51 39.14 -17.59
CA TYR A 66 22.61 39.95 -16.80
C TYR A 66 22.96 39.69 -15.33
N ARG A 67 23.56 40.70 -14.70
CA ARG A 67 23.72 40.79 -13.24
C ARG A 67 22.32 40.76 -12.61
N ARG A 68 21.81 39.54 -12.42
CA ARG A 68 20.55 39.29 -11.72
C ARG A 68 20.84 39.59 -10.27
N GLU A 69 20.50 40.78 -9.80
CA GLU A 69 20.45 41.13 -8.39
C GLU A 69 19.80 39.94 -7.66
N ARG A 70 20.54 39.30 -6.77
CA ARG A 70 19.97 38.29 -5.88
C ARG A 70 18.90 38.98 -5.06
N ARG A 71 17.64 38.91 -5.48
CA ARG A 71 16.51 39.29 -4.65
C ARG A 71 16.67 38.55 -3.34
N VAL A 72 17.00 39.27 -2.27
CA VAL A 72 17.05 38.74 -0.92
C VAL A 72 15.66 38.18 -0.64
N GLN A 73 15.56 36.87 -0.55
CA GLN A 73 14.27 36.25 -0.26
C GLN A 73 13.89 36.60 1.18
N PRO A 74 12.65 37.01 1.45
CA PRO A 74 12.22 37.30 2.81
C PRO A 74 12.38 36.02 3.66
N PRO A 75 12.64 36.14 4.98
CA PRO A 75 12.81 34.99 5.86
C PRO A 75 11.57 34.08 5.87
N LEU A 76 11.72 32.78 6.16
CA LEU A 76 10.58 31.85 6.30
C LEU A 76 9.66 32.25 7.45
N LEU A 77 10.23 32.69 8.54
CA LEU A 77 9.53 33.30 9.68
C LEU A 77 10.17 34.65 9.98
N PRO A 78 9.38 35.73 10.13
CA PRO A 78 9.94 37.04 10.49
C PRO A 78 10.76 36.97 11.77
N GLY A 79 11.94 37.57 11.73
CA GLY A 79 12.87 37.61 12.88
C GLY A 79 13.63 36.31 13.16
N LEU A 80 13.44 35.25 12.38
CA LEU A 80 14.13 33.98 12.57
C LEU A 80 15.02 33.60 11.38
N PRO A 81 16.27 33.14 11.58
CA PRO A 81 17.04 32.49 10.53
C PRO A 81 16.29 31.28 9.93
N ASP A 82 16.49 31.00 8.64
CA ASP A 82 15.73 29.96 7.92
C ASP A 82 15.94 28.54 8.47
N ASP A 83 17.12 28.22 8.97
CA ASP A 83 17.45 26.94 9.61
C ASP A 83 16.62 26.72 10.90
N LEU A 84 16.49 27.72 11.73
CA LEU A 84 15.64 27.70 12.92
C LEU A 84 14.15 27.67 12.54
N ALA A 85 13.75 28.42 11.54
CA ALA A 85 12.39 28.39 11.01
C ALA A 85 12.02 26.98 10.49
N ILE A 86 12.92 26.32 9.74
CA ILE A 86 12.75 24.94 9.28
C ILE A 86 12.67 24.00 10.48
N ALA A 87 13.54 24.17 11.50
CA ALA A 87 13.52 23.35 12.71
C ALA A 87 12.21 23.48 13.49
N CYS A 88 11.55 24.63 13.44
CA CYS A 88 10.21 24.80 14.00
C CYS A 88 9.15 24.08 13.12
N LEU A 89 9.18 24.31 11.82
CA LEU A 89 8.18 23.79 10.89
C LEU A 89 8.15 22.25 10.79
N ILE A 90 9.31 21.58 10.90
CA ILE A 90 9.36 20.11 10.89
C ILE A 90 8.71 19.47 12.11
N ARG A 91 8.56 20.20 13.22
CA ARG A 91 7.90 19.74 14.45
C ARG A 91 6.39 19.89 14.41
N VAL A 92 5.87 20.63 13.44
CA VAL A 92 4.42 20.81 13.32
C VAL A 92 3.79 19.48 12.87
N PRO A 93 2.71 19.03 13.56
CA PRO A 93 1.99 17.81 13.18
C PRO A 93 1.52 17.83 11.72
N ARG A 94 1.54 16.66 11.10
CA ARG A 94 1.19 16.51 9.68
C ARG A 94 -0.22 17.01 9.33
N VAL A 95 -1.15 16.89 10.27
CA VAL A 95 -2.54 17.39 10.12
C VAL A 95 -2.59 18.86 9.73
N GLU A 96 -1.63 19.66 10.20
CA GLU A 96 -1.55 21.10 9.93
C GLU A 96 -0.85 21.44 8.60
N HIS A 97 -0.14 20.49 7.98
CA HIS A 97 0.64 20.78 6.77
C HIS A 97 -0.20 21.32 5.61
N ASN A 98 -1.48 20.93 5.50
CA ASN A 98 -2.36 21.46 4.48
C ASN A 98 -2.61 22.97 4.67
N LYS A 99 -2.81 23.42 5.91
CA LYS A 99 -2.98 24.84 6.24
C LYS A 99 -1.66 25.60 6.04
N LEU A 100 -0.52 25.02 6.48
CA LEU A 100 0.80 25.63 6.30
C LEU A 100 1.15 25.89 4.82
N ARG A 101 0.74 24.99 3.90
CA ARG A 101 0.94 25.17 2.46
C ARG A 101 0.19 26.39 1.89
N LEU A 102 -0.83 26.86 2.57
CA LEU A 102 -1.63 28.01 2.13
C LEU A 102 -1.04 29.37 2.58
N VAL A 103 -0.09 29.38 3.52
CA VAL A 103 0.49 30.60 4.10
C VAL A 103 1.21 31.42 3.03
N CYS A 104 2.15 30.85 2.31
CA CYS A 104 2.84 31.51 1.20
C CYS A 104 3.52 30.51 0.24
N LYS A 105 3.93 30.97 -0.95
CA LYS A 105 4.64 30.16 -1.95
C LYS A 105 5.92 29.52 -1.40
N ARG A 106 6.61 30.18 -0.49
CA ARG A 106 7.86 29.70 0.09
C ARG A 106 7.60 28.49 1.00
N TRP A 107 6.58 28.58 1.87
CA TRP A 107 6.14 27.47 2.71
C TRP A 107 5.58 26.31 1.87
N TYR A 108 4.75 26.60 0.86
CA TYR A 108 4.28 25.58 -0.07
C TYR A 108 5.44 24.80 -0.70
N ASN A 109 6.44 25.52 -1.21
CA ASN A 109 7.61 24.90 -1.83
C ASN A 109 8.44 24.09 -0.83
N LEU A 110 8.64 24.57 0.40
CA LEU A 110 9.35 23.84 1.45
C LEU A 110 8.62 22.54 1.79
N LEU A 111 7.33 22.62 2.14
CA LEU A 111 6.51 21.48 2.55
C LEU A 111 6.18 20.49 1.41
N SER A 112 6.44 20.85 0.16
CA SER A 112 6.24 19.98 -1.00
C SER A 112 7.53 19.28 -1.46
N ARG A 113 8.70 19.70 -0.98
CA ARG A 113 10.00 19.15 -1.38
C ARG A 113 10.36 17.90 -0.58
N ASN A 114 11.15 17.03 -1.23
CA ASN A 114 11.66 15.80 -0.59
C ASN A 114 12.50 16.09 0.67
N PHE A 115 13.29 17.17 0.63
CA PHE A 115 14.16 17.60 1.74
C PHE A 115 13.40 17.70 3.08
N PHE A 116 12.22 18.34 3.10
CA PHE A 116 11.43 18.53 4.31
C PHE A 116 11.02 17.19 4.94
N TYR A 117 10.53 16.26 4.14
CA TYR A 117 10.11 14.94 4.62
C TYR A 117 11.29 14.02 4.95
N SER A 118 12.39 14.11 4.21
CA SER A 118 13.62 13.39 4.54
C SER A 118 14.17 13.84 5.89
N LEU A 119 14.14 15.14 6.15
CA LEU A 119 14.56 15.70 7.43
C LEU A 119 13.63 15.28 8.57
N ARG A 120 12.29 15.32 8.39
CA ARG A 120 11.34 14.79 9.36
C ARG A 120 11.62 13.32 9.67
N LYS A 121 11.84 12.51 8.63
CA LYS A 121 12.14 11.09 8.78
C LYS A 121 13.45 10.85 9.54
N SER A 122 14.52 11.56 9.20
CA SER A 122 15.83 11.41 9.87
C SER A 122 15.80 11.81 11.34
N LEU A 123 14.91 12.72 11.72
CA LEU A 123 14.71 13.19 13.09
C LEU A 123 13.60 12.42 13.85
N GLY A 124 13.04 11.36 13.25
CA GLY A 124 11.96 10.59 13.89
C GLY A 124 10.62 11.35 14.02
N MET A 125 10.44 12.43 13.26
CA MET A 125 9.23 13.27 13.28
C MET A 125 8.20 12.86 12.20
N ALA A 126 8.51 11.88 11.38
CA ALA A 126 7.59 11.42 10.36
C ALA A 126 6.45 10.61 11.01
N GLU A 127 5.22 10.87 10.58
CA GLU A 127 4.01 10.25 11.12
C GLU A 127 3.47 9.19 10.15
N GLU A 128 3.11 8.04 10.70
CA GLU A 128 2.45 6.97 9.95
C GLU A 128 0.93 7.16 10.01
N TRP A 129 0.30 7.33 8.86
CA TRP A 129 -1.15 7.38 8.73
C TRP A 129 -1.67 6.21 7.94
N VAL A 130 -2.85 5.70 8.33
CA VAL A 130 -3.51 4.57 7.66
C VAL A 130 -4.45 5.08 6.59
N TYR A 131 -4.21 4.70 5.34
CA TYR A 131 -5.05 5.05 4.19
C TYR A 131 -5.97 3.89 3.87
N VAL A 132 -7.27 4.15 3.90
CA VAL A 132 -8.31 3.16 3.67
C VAL A 132 -9.09 3.51 2.42
N ILE A 133 -9.07 2.61 1.44
CA ILE A 133 -9.85 2.71 0.21
C ILE A 133 -11.08 1.81 0.39
N LYS A 134 -12.26 2.37 0.20
CA LYS A 134 -13.55 1.69 0.37
C LYS A 134 -14.34 1.71 -0.93
N ARG A 135 -15.14 0.68 -1.14
CA ARG A 135 -16.16 0.64 -2.18
C ARG A 135 -17.54 0.71 -1.50
N ASP A 136 -18.37 1.64 -1.92
CA ASP A 136 -19.76 1.73 -1.46
C ASP A 136 -20.67 0.72 -2.19
N ARG A 137 -21.95 0.71 -1.86
CA ARG A 137 -22.95 -0.17 -2.49
C ARG A 137 -23.17 0.14 -3.97
N ASP A 138 -22.99 1.38 -4.36
CA ASP A 138 -23.14 1.83 -5.74
C ASP A 138 -21.90 1.53 -6.58
N GLY A 139 -20.92 0.84 -6.00
CA GLY A 139 -19.67 0.47 -6.64
C GLY A 139 -18.62 1.58 -6.72
N ARG A 140 -18.92 2.75 -6.13
CA ARG A 140 -18.00 3.91 -6.15
C ARG A 140 -16.88 3.75 -5.13
N ILE A 141 -15.70 4.20 -5.51
CA ILE A 141 -14.53 4.22 -4.65
C ILE A 141 -14.48 5.54 -3.87
N SER A 142 -14.34 5.41 -2.56
CA SER A 142 -14.02 6.50 -1.65
C SER A 142 -12.79 6.15 -0.81
N TRP A 143 -12.09 7.12 -0.29
CA TRP A 143 -10.92 6.88 0.52
C TRP A 143 -10.71 7.98 1.56
N HIS A 144 -10.06 7.60 2.67
CA HIS A 144 -9.79 8.47 3.81
C HIS A 144 -8.45 8.09 4.43
N ALA A 145 -7.80 9.04 5.07
CA ALA A 145 -6.64 8.77 5.92
C ALA A 145 -7.06 8.82 7.39
N PHE A 146 -6.59 7.86 8.15
CA PHE A 146 -6.75 7.82 9.60
C PHE A 146 -5.43 8.18 10.28
N ASP A 147 -5.48 9.20 11.13
CA ASP A 147 -4.39 9.59 11.99
C ASP A 147 -4.49 8.78 13.29
N PRO A 148 -3.56 7.85 13.55
CA PRO A 148 -3.64 6.99 14.74
C PRO A 148 -3.26 7.70 16.03
N ILE A 149 -2.55 8.83 15.96
CA ILE A 149 -2.12 9.61 17.16
C ILE A 149 -3.30 10.38 17.70
N TYR A 150 -3.97 11.14 16.84
CA TYR A 150 -5.12 11.97 17.23
C TYR A 150 -6.46 11.27 17.07
N GLN A 151 -6.47 10.02 16.54
CA GLN A 151 -7.67 9.22 16.26
C GLN A 151 -8.69 9.95 15.37
N LEU A 152 -8.20 10.71 14.40
CA LEU A 152 -9.01 11.52 13.50
C LEU A 152 -8.95 11.02 12.06
N TRP A 153 -10.10 11.07 11.39
CA TRP A 153 -10.21 10.85 9.95
C TRP A 153 -9.95 12.15 9.21
N GLN A 154 -9.03 12.08 8.26
CA GLN A 154 -8.67 13.21 7.40
C GLN A 154 -9.30 13.04 6.02
N PRO A 155 -9.98 14.08 5.50
CA PRO A 155 -10.46 14.08 4.14
C PRO A 155 -9.28 14.13 3.16
N LEU A 156 -9.42 13.42 2.05
CA LEU A 156 -8.42 13.34 0.98
C LEU A 156 -9.03 13.85 -0.34
N PRO A 157 -8.19 14.29 -1.29
CA PRO A 157 -8.68 14.63 -2.63
C PRO A 157 -9.42 13.44 -3.24
N PRO A 158 -10.53 13.65 -3.98
CA PRO A 158 -11.29 12.55 -4.57
C PRO A 158 -10.40 11.68 -5.46
N VAL A 159 -10.71 10.39 -5.52
CA VAL A 159 -10.03 9.46 -6.43
C VAL A 159 -10.32 9.89 -7.87
N PRO A 160 -9.33 9.93 -8.75
CA PRO A 160 -9.55 10.25 -10.17
C PRO A 160 -10.60 9.38 -10.84
N LEU A 161 -11.34 9.95 -11.79
CA LEU A 161 -12.48 9.31 -12.44
C LEU A 161 -12.16 7.92 -13.02
N GLU A 162 -10.93 7.72 -13.51
CA GLU A 162 -10.48 6.44 -14.06
C GLU A 162 -10.55 5.28 -13.06
N TYR A 163 -10.50 5.60 -11.77
CA TYR A 163 -10.55 4.61 -10.69
C TYR A 163 -11.83 4.68 -9.86
N SER A 164 -12.72 5.64 -10.12
CA SER A 164 -13.93 5.86 -9.29
C SER A 164 -14.88 4.66 -9.23
N SER A 165 -14.90 3.83 -10.28
CA SER A 165 -15.72 2.61 -10.39
C SER A 165 -14.92 1.37 -10.80
N ALA A 166 -13.59 1.49 -10.90
CA ALA A 166 -12.71 0.38 -11.31
C ALA A 166 -12.73 -0.77 -10.30
N ILE A 167 -12.61 -1.99 -10.79
CA ILE A 167 -12.53 -3.21 -9.96
C ILE A 167 -11.19 -3.91 -10.16
N GLY A 168 -10.70 -4.62 -9.13
CA GLY A 168 -9.50 -5.43 -9.23
C GLY A 168 -8.22 -4.64 -9.56
N PHE A 169 -8.17 -3.34 -9.25
CA PHE A 169 -6.92 -2.58 -9.33
C PHE A 169 -6.01 -2.92 -8.15
N GLY A 170 -4.70 -2.81 -8.37
CA GLY A 170 -3.70 -2.98 -7.33
C GLY A 170 -3.40 -1.66 -6.60
N CYS A 171 -2.89 -1.79 -5.37
CA CYS A 171 -2.50 -0.67 -4.54
C CYS A 171 -1.20 -0.96 -3.82
N ALA A 172 -0.21 -0.06 -3.90
CA ALA A 172 1.08 -0.20 -3.24
C ALA A 172 1.67 1.15 -2.84
N VAL A 173 2.58 1.15 -1.86
CA VAL A 173 3.25 2.36 -1.40
C VAL A 173 4.72 2.31 -1.76
N LEU A 174 5.19 3.32 -2.49
CA LEU A 174 6.61 3.53 -2.80
C LEU A 174 7.15 4.75 -2.07
N SER A 175 8.44 4.71 -1.76
CA SER A 175 9.15 5.78 -1.02
C SER A 175 8.47 6.16 0.31
N GLY A 176 7.63 5.27 0.85
CA GLY A 176 6.89 5.46 2.09
C GLY A 176 5.78 6.52 2.04
N CYS A 177 5.71 7.37 1.03
CA CYS A 177 4.81 8.53 0.98
C CYS A 177 4.02 8.68 -0.34
N HIS A 178 4.17 7.76 -1.27
CA HIS A 178 3.43 7.73 -2.54
C HIS A 178 2.57 6.47 -2.62
N LEU A 179 1.26 6.63 -2.66
CA LEU A 179 0.30 5.55 -2.84
C LEU A 179 0.00 5.39 -4.33
N TYR A 180 0.37 4.28 -4.91
CA TYR A 180 0.13 3.94 -6.31
C TYR A 180 -1.15 3.13 -6.45
N LEU A 181 -1.98 3.45 -7.45
CA LEU A 181 -3.05 2.63 -7.97
C LEU A 181 -2.69 2.22 -9.40
N PHE A 182 -2.83 0.94 -9.71
CA PHE A 182 -2.40 0.41 -11.01
C PHE A 182 -3.32 -0.72 -11.51
N GLY A 183 -3.45 -0.79 -12.83
CA GLY A 183 -4.31 -1.76 -13.49
C GLY A 183 -5.78 -1.62 -13.11
N GLY A 184 -6.46 -2.75 -13.01
CA GLY A 184 -7.90 -2.80 -12.75
C GLY A 184 -8.72 -2.94 -14.01
N LYS A 185 -10.03 -3.06 -13.85
CA LYS A 185 -11.01 -3.16 -14.92
C LYS A 185 -12.02 -2.03 -14.79
N ASP A 186 -12.09 -1.19 -15.80
CA ASP A 186 -13.16 -0.22 -15.97
C ASP A 186 -14.41 -0.97 -16.46
N PRO A 187 -15.61 -0.74 -15.88
CA PRO A 187 -16.82 -1.43 -16.27
C PRO A 187 -17.17 -1.30 -17.76
N LEU A 188 -16.81 -0.18 -18.39
CA LEU A 188 -17.14 0.12 -19.79
C LEU A 188 -15.99 -0.16 -20.75
N LYS A 189 -14.74 0.07 -20.33
CA LYS A 189 -13.54 0.04 -21.19
C LYS A 189 -12.72 -1.24 -21.03
N GLY A 190 -13.08 -2.12 -20.09
CA GLY A 190 -12.34 -3.35 -19.81
C GLY A 190 -11.05 -3.15 -19.01
N SER A 191 -10.14 -4.12 -19.15
CA SER A 191 -8.88 -4.15 -18.41
C SER A 191 -7.98 -2.96 -18.74
N MET A 192 -7.36 -2.38 -17.70
CA MET A 192 -6.53 -1.19 -17.80
C MET A 192 -5.06 -1.51 -17.55
N ARG A 193 -4.18 -0.66 -18.09
CA ARG A 193 -2.76 -0.59 -17.74
C ARG A 193 -2.40 0.73 -17.03
N ARG A 194 -3.41 1.54 -16.74
CA ARG A 194 -3.26 2.86 -16.13
C ARG A 194 -2.57 2.77 -14.77
N VAL A 195 -1.69 3.75 -14.51
CA VAL A 195 -1.03 3.93 -13.21
C VAL A 195 -1.12 5.39 -12.79
N ILE A 196 -1.61 5.61 -11.59
CA ILE A 196 -1.62 6.93 -10.94
C ILE A 196 -1.04 6.78 -9.54
N PHE A 197 -0.56 7.88 -8.97
CA PHE A 197 -0.16 7.88 -7.58
C PHE A 197 -0.60 9.14 -6.85
N TYR A 198 -0.94 8.96 -5.60
CA TYR A 198 -1.15 10.06 -4.67
C TYR A 198 0.14 10.35 -3.91
N SER A 199 0.50 11.61 -3.81
CA SER A 199 1.63 12.06 -3.01
C SER A 199 1.13 12.68 -1.70
N ALA A 200 1.48 12.05 -0.58
CA ALA A 200 1.17 12.58 0.75
C ALA A 200 1.85 13.93 1.03
N ARG A 201 2.96 14.21 0.32
CA ARG A 201 3.70 15.48 0.43
C ARG A 201 2.99 16.65 -0.22
N THR A 202 2.37 16.43 -1.39
CA THR A 202 1.69 17.49 -2.14
C THR A 202 0.18 17.49 -1.92
N ASN A 203 -0.35 16.43 -1.32
CA ASN A 203 -1.79 16.15 -1.20
C ASN A 203 -2.49 16.16 -2.56
N LYS A 204 -1.85 15.58 -3.59
CA LYS A 204 -2.36 15.56 -4.98
C LYS A 204 -2.13 14.22 -5.65
N TRP A 205 -3.02 13.92 -6.61
CA TRP A 205 -2.86 12.82 -7.54
C TRP A 205 -1.95 13.22 -8.71
N HIS A 206 -1.14 12.27 -9.14
CA HIS A 206 -0.22 12.40 -10.27
C HIS A 206 -0.34 11.18 -11.17
N ARG A 207 0.04 11.33 -12.42
CA ARG A 207 0.14 10.21 -13.36
C ARG A 207 1.55 9.63 -13.34
N ALA A 208 1.63 8.29 -13.40
CA ALA A 208 2.88 7.55 -13.63
C ALA A 208 2.82 6.88 -15.02
N PRO A 209 3.95 6.36 -15.55
CA PRO A 209 3.94 5.54 -16.76
C PRO A 209 2.99 4.35 -16.61
N ASP A 210 2.21 4.08 -17.66
CA ASP A 210 1.30 2.96 -17.71
C ASP A 210 2.09 1.63 -17.73
N MET A 211 1.52 0.55 -17.17
CA MET A 211 2.08 -0.82 -17.27
C MET A 211 2.22 -1.25 -18.72
N LEU A 212 3.06 -2.26 -18.96
CA LEU A 212 3.26 -2.83 -20.29
C LEU A 212 2.05 -3.66 -20.73
N ARG A 213 1.39 -4.36 -19.79
CA ARG A 213 0.19 -5.16 -20.05
C ARG A 213 -1.02 -4.66 -19.28
N LYS A 214 -2.20 -4.76 -19.92
CA LYS A 214 -3.48 -4.56 -19.23
C LYS A 214 -3.71 -5.74 -18.30
N ARG A 215 -4.09 -5.45 -17.05
CA ARG A 215 -4.40 -6.49 -16.05
C ARG A 215 -5.31 -5.98 -14.94
N HIS A 216 -6.09 -6.89 -14.38
CA HIS A 216 -6.86 -6.69 -13.16
C HIS A 216 -6.73 -7.93 -12.27
N PHE A 217 -7.01 -7.80 -10.97
CA PHE A 217 -6.79 -8.85 -9.96
C PHE A 217 -5.37 -9.40 -9.94
N SER A 218 -4.37 -8.58 -10.15
CA SER A 218 -2.96 -8.97 -10.09
C SER A 218 -2.43 -8.96 -8.67
N GLY A 219 -1.47 -9.83 -8.39
CA GLY A 219 -0.66 -9.75 -7.18
C GLY A 219 0.38 -8.64 -7.31
N SER A 220 0.78 -8.07 -6.18
CA SER A 220 1.83 -7.06 -6.15
C SER A 220 2.65 -7.10 -4.86
N CYS A 221 3.90 -6.68 -4.97
CA CYS A 221 4.76 -6.42 -3.82
C CYS A 221 5.73 -5.29 -4.13
N VAL A 222 6.36 -4.78 -3.07
CA VAL A 222 7.43 -3.78 -3.19
C VAL A 222 8.73 -4.39 -2.67
N ILE A 223 9.73 -4.47 -3.55
CA ILE A 223 11.06 -4.98 -3.25
C ILE A 223 12.06 -3.89 -3.60
N ASN A 224 12.90 -3.47 -2.67
CA ASN A 224 13.90 -2.41 -2.86
C ASN A 224 13.30 -1.12 -3.49
N ASN A 225 12.12 -0.72 -3.01
CA ASN A 225 11.37 0.43 -3.52
C ASN A 225 10.94 0.32 -5.01
N CYS A 226 11.01 -0.85 -5.62
CA CYS A 226 10.44 -1.16 -6.94
C CYS A 226 9.12 -1.91 -6.77
N LEU A 227 8.13 -1.56 -7.58
CA LEU A 227 6.81 -2.21 -7.56
C LEU A 227 6.79 -3.37 -8.56
N TYR A 228 6.64 -4.58 -8.04
CA TYR A 228 6.44 -5.80 -8.83
C TYR A 228 4.95 -6.10 -8.95
N VAL A 229 4.50 -6.47 -10.16
CA VAL A 229 3.10 -6.82 -10.44
C VAL A 229 3.07 -8.11 -11.24
N ALA A 230 2.41 -9.15 -10.69
CA ALA A 230 2.39 -10.48 -11.27
C ALA A 230 0.97 -10.98 -11.54
N GLY A 231 0.80 -11.72 -12.62
CA GLY A 231 -0.45 -12.42 -12.94
C GLY A 231 -1.65 -11.51 -13.13
N GLY A 232 -2.79 -12.02 -12.67
CA GLY A 232 -4.08 -11.39 -12.87
C GLY A 232 -4.76 -11.82 -14.16
N GLU A 233 -5.82 -11.12 -14.52
CA GLU A 233 -6.59 -11.34 -15.73
C GLU A 233 -6.47 -10.17 -16.70
N CYS A 234 -6.67 -10.45 -17.98
CA CYS A 234 -6.93 -9.46 -19.03
C CYS A 234 -8.21 -9.82 -19.80
N ASP A 235 -8.69 -8.88 -20.62
CA ASP A 235 -9.81 -9.17 -21.52
C ASP A 235 -9.35 -10.10 -22.64
N GLY A 236 -10.21 -11.05 -23.06
CA GLY A 236 -9.95 -11.99 -24.15
C GLY A 236 -10.09 -13.48 -23.76
N ILE A 237 -9.65 -14.38 -24.65
CA ILE A 237 -9.86 -15.83 -24.53
C ILE A 237 -8.93 -16.46 -23.48
N HIS A 238 -7.66 -16.07 -23.45
CA HIS A 238 -6.68 -16.51 -22.44
C HIS A 238 -6.57 -15.44 -21.35
N ARG A 239 -7.47 -15.53 -20.37
CA ARG A 239 -7.67 -14.47 -19.37
C ARG A 239 -6.58 -14.38 -18.33
N THR A 240 -6.01 -15.50 -17.86
CA THR A 240 -4.98 -15.53 -16.82
C THR A 240 -3.59 -15.21 -17.37
N LEU A 241 -2.86 -14.36 -16.68
CA LEU A 241 -1.53 -13.91 -17.09
C LEU A 241 -0.43 -14.64 -16.30
N ARG A 242 0.67 -14.98 -16.99
CA ARG A 242 1.93 -15.43 -16.38
C ARG A 242 2.91 -14.28 -16.17
N SER A 243 2.75 -13.23 -16.98
CA SER A 243 3.73 -12.15 -17.07
C SER A 243 3.84 -11.36 -15.77
N VAL A 244 5.07 -10.98 -15.46
CA VAL A 244 5.45 -10.16 -14.30
C VAL A 244 6.17 -8.92 -14.78
N GLU A 245 5.77 -7.79 -14.23
CA GLU A 245 6.35 -6.47 -14.55
C GLU A 245 6.90 -5.82 -13.29
N VAL A 246 7.97 -5.05 -13.44
CA VAL A 246 8.54 -4.23 -12.37
C VAL A 246 8.59 -2.77 -12.78
N TYR A 247 8.15 -1.90 -11.90
CA TYR A 247 8.28 -0.45 -12.02
C TYR A 247 9.44 0.04 -11.14
N ASP A 248 10.41 0.69 -11.78
CA ASP A 248 11.49 1.39 -11.10
C ASP A 248 11.16 2.89 -11.02
N PRO A 249 10.85 3.43 -9.84
CA PRO A 249 10.52 4.85 -9.70
C PRO A 249 11.71 5.79 -9.98
N ASN A 250 12.96 5.33 -9.85
CA ASN A 250 14.14 6.14 -10.14
C ASN A 250 14.32 6.31 -11.65
N ARG A 251 14.02 5.26 -12.42
CA ARG A 251 14.07 5.28 -13.89
C ARG A 251 12.74 5.71 -14.51
N ASN A 252 11.69 5.77 -13.69
CA ASN A 252 10.31 6.11 -14.08
C ASN A 252 9.81 5.25 -15.27
N ARG A 253 10.06 3.93 -15.22
CA ARG A 253 9.67 3.01 -16.29
C ARG A 253 9.35 1.60 -15.79
N TRP A 254 8.55 0.89 -16.59
CA TRP A 254 8.24 -0.52 -16.43
C TRP A 254 9.17 -1.40 -17.27
N SER A 255 9.47 -2.59 -16.78
CA SER A 255 10.16 -3.66 -17.53
C SER A 255 9.58 -5.02 -17.13
N PHE A 256 9.69 -6.01 -18.03
CA PHE A 256 9.38 -7.39 -17.69
C PHE A 256 10.50 -8.01 -16.87
N VAL A 257 10.13 -8.92 -15.97
CA VAL A 257 11.03 -9.84 -15.26
C VAL A 257 10.60 -11.27 -15.60
N ALA A 258 11.18 -12.29 -14.97
CA ALA A 258 10.82 -13.68 -15.23
C ALA A 258 9.32 -13.91 -15.05
N ASP A 259 8.72 -14.60 -16.00
CA ASP A 259 7.31 -15.00 -15.94
C ASP A 259 7.12 -16.10 -14.89
N MET A 260 5.93 -16.15 -14.28
CA MET A 260 5.50 -17.28 -13.45
C MET A 260 5.47 -18.58 -14.25
N SER A 261 5.59 -19.72 -13.58
CA SER A 261 5.49 -21.03 -14.23
C SER A 261 4.11 -21.23 -14.84
N THR A 262 3.07 -20.79 -14.16
CA THR A 262 1.67 -20.90 -14.60
C THR A 262 0.93 -19.58 -14.45
N GLY A 263 0.00 -19.30 -15.38
CA GLY A 263 -0.88 -18.13 -15.27
C GLY A 263 -1.85 -18.29 -14.10
N MET A 264 -1.91 -17.28 -13.22
CA MET A 264 -2.84 -17.29 -12.09
C MET A 264 -3.42 -15.92 -11.80
N VAL A 265 -4.57 -15.92 -11.12
CA VAL A 265 -5.20 -14.77 -10.48
C VAL A 265 -4.85 -14.81 -9.00
N PRO A 266 -3.85 -14.06 -8.54
CA PRO A 266 -3.44 -14.08 -7.15
C PRO A 266 -4.53 -13.50 -6.24
N PHE A 267 -4.82 -14.16 -5.13
CA PHE A 267 -5.70 -13.67 -4.08
C PHE A 267 -5.00 -13.52 -2.72
N ILE A 268 -3.79 -14.09 -2.58
CA ILE A 268 -2.89 -13.84 -1.46
C ILE A 268 -1.49 -13.58 -2.01
N GLY A 269 -0.79 -12.59 -1.45
CA GLY A 269 0.61 -12.33 -1.73
C GLY A 269 1.32 -11.75 -0.51
N VAL A 270 2.53 -12.24 -0.22
CA VAL A 270 3.32 -11.74 0.91
C VAL A 270 4.82 -11.90 0.65
N MET A 271 5.60 -10.91 1.10
CA MET A 271 7.04 -11.04 1.22
C MET A 271 7.36 -11.72 2.56
N TYR A 272 8.08 -12.82 2.52
CA TYR A 272 8.54 -13.52 3.70
C TYR A 272 9.87 -14.19 3.40
N ASP A 273 10.82 -14.09 4.32
CA ASP A 273 12.15 -14.66 4.19
C ASP A 273 12.82 -14.38 2.82
N GLY A 274 12.84 -13.11 2.41
CA GLY A 274 13.44 -12.66 1.15
C GLY A 274 12.72 -13.09 -0.13
N LYS A 275 11.65 -13.89 -0.05
CA LYS A 275 10.89 -14.39 -1.19
C LYS A 275 9.49 -13.77 -1.25
N TRP A 276 9.00 -13.57 -2.46
CA TRP A 276 7.62 -13.14 -2.68
C TRP A 276 6.74 -14.34 -3.00
N TYR A 277 5.90 -14.71 -2.05
CA TYR A 277 4.96 -15.81 -2.16
C TYR A 277 3.64 -15.32 -2.73
N LEU A 278 3.11 -16.05 -3.71
CA LEU A 278 1.78 -15.86 -4.27
C LEU A 278 0.96 -17.13 -4.18
N LYS A 279 -0.32 -16.99 -3.88
CA LYS A 279 -1.33 -18.05 -3.95
C LYS A 279 -2.53 -17.51 -4.73
N GLY A 280 -3.01 -18.27 -5.71
CA GLY A 280 -4.04 -17.80 -6.62
C GLY A 280 -4.83 -18.93 -7.25
N LEU A 281 -5.71 -18.56 -8.18
CA LEU A 281 -6.47 -19.47 -9.00
C LEU A 281 -5.90 -19.51 -10.42
N GLY A 282 -5.63 -20.69 -10.92
CA GLY A 282 -5.27 -20.93 -12.32
C GLY A 282 -6.47 -20.85 -13.27
N ALA A 283 -6.23 -21.13 -14.54
CA ALA A 283 -7.24 -21.05 -15.60
C ALA A 283 -8.44 -21.97 -15.37
N HIS A 284 -8.21 -23.15 -14.76
CA HIS A 284 -9.24 -24.14 -14.43
C HIS A 284 -9.73 -24.05 -12.99
N ARG A 285 -9.47 -22.92 -12.31
CA ARG A 285 -9.81 -22.67 -10.90
C ARG A 285 -9.07 -23.57 -9.90
N GLU A 286 -8.02 -24.24 -10.32
CA GLU A 286 -7.09 -24.93 -9.43
C GLU A 286 -6.34 -23.92 -8.56
N VAL A 287 -6.06 -24.30 -7.33
CA VAL A 287 -5.27 -23.46 -6.42
C VAL A 287 -3.79 -23.67 -6.72
N LEU A 288 -3.14 -22.60 -7.15
CA LEU A 288 -1.70 -22.57 -7.46
C LEU A 288 -0.96 -21.71 -6.44
N SER A 289 0.30 -22.05 -6.21
CA SER A 289 1.18 -21.27 -5.34
C SER A 289 2.60 -21.31 -5.88
N GLU A 290 3.19 -20.13 -5.99
CA GLU A 290 4.57 -19.94 -6.45
C GLU A 290 5.29 -18.91 -5.57
N ALA A 291 6.61 -19.06 -5.45
CA ALA A 291 7.48 -18.08 -4.83
C ALA A 291 8.47 -17.50 -5.84
N TYR A 292 8.61 -16.20 -5.83
CA TYR A 292 9.62 -15.48 -6.58
C TYR A 292 10.85 -15.21 -5.72
N ILE A 293 12.01 -15.50 -6.25
CA ILE A 293 13.32 -15.25 -5.64
C ILE A 293 13.95 -14.07 -6.38
N PRO A 294 13.98 -12.87 -5.78
CA PRO A 294 14.44 -11.65 -6.48
C PRO A 294 15.90 -11.71 -6.93
N GLU A 295 16.76 -12.34 -6.13
CA GLU A 295 18.20 -12.43 -6.38
C GLU A 295 18.53 -13.20 -7.66
N THR A 296 17.77 -14.24 -7.94
CA THR A 296 17.96 -15.11 -9.12
C THR A 296 16.98 -14.83 -10.24
N ASN A 297 15.97 -14.01 -9.98
CA ASN A 297 14.86 -13.73 -10.91
C ASN A 297 14.14 -15.00 -11.37
N ILE A 298 13.84 -15.92 -10.46
CA ILE A 298 13.21 -17.22 -10.75
C ILE A 298 11.94 -17.39 -9.94
N TRP A 299 10.92 -18.01 -10.55
CA TRP A 299 9.71 -18.49 -9.89
C TRP A 299 9.81 -19.98 -9.62
N THR A 300 9.38 -20.42 -8.44
CA THR A 300 9.34 -21.82 -8.04
C THR A 300 7.96 -22.21 -7.50
N PRO A 301 7.34 -23.30 -7.97
CA PRO A 301 6.10 -23.81 -7.39
C PRO A 301 6.30 -24.20 -5.91
N ILE A 302 5.29 -23.96 -5.08
CA ILE A 302 5.31 -24.25 -3.64
C ILE A 302 4.11 -25.10 -3.28
N ASN A 303 4.38 -26.25 -2.62
CA ASN A 303 3.37 -27.21 -2.17
C ASN A 303 3.62 -27.64 -0.71
N ASP A 304 3.88 -26.69 0.18
CA ASP A 304 4.21 -27.00 1.58
C ASP A 304 3.07 -26.66 2.56
N GLY A 305 3.29 -26.97 3.85
CA GLY A 305 2.34 -26.73 4.92
C GLY A 305 2.00 -25.23 5.13
N MET A 306 2.89 -24.30 4.73
CA MET A 306 2.61 -22.88 4.77
C MET A 306 1.41 -22.53 3.88
N ILE A 307 1.40 -23.07 2.67
CA ILE A 307 0.34 -22.80 1.67
C ILE A 307 -1.00 -23.40 2.11
N ALA A 308 -1.01 -24.58 2.72
CA ALA A 308 -2.26 -25.25 3.13
C ALA A 308 -3.04 -24.43 4.17
N GLY A 309 -2.34 -23.88 5.15
CA GLY A 309 -2.94 -23.07 6.23
C GLY A 309 -3.04 -21.58 5.96
N TRP A 310 -2.47 -21.11 4.85
CA TRP A 310 -2.36 -19.68 4.55
C TRP A 310 -3.71 -19.04 4.26
N ARG A 311 -4.01 -17.95 4.95
CA ARG A 311 -5.25 -17.19 4.87
C ARG A 311 -4.97 -15.73 4.53
N ASN A 312 -5.96 -15.07 3.99
CA ASN A 312 -5.94 -13.65 3.71
C ASN A 312 -6.78 -12.89 4.76
N PRO A 313 -6.38 -11.70 5.21
CA PRO A 313 -5.13 -11.00 4.89
C PRO A 313 -3.92 -11.56 5.67
N SER A 314 -2.75 -11.44 5.08
CA SER A 314 -1.48 -11.84 5.69
C SER A 314 -0.42 -10.75 5.58
N ILE A 315 0.54 -10.76 6.51
CA ILE A 315 1.62 -9.78 6.57
C ILE A 315 2.87 -10.40 7.17
N SER A 316 4.03 -10.00 6.66
CA SER A 316 5.31 -10.28 7.31
C SER A 316 5.74 -9.08 8.15
N LEU A 317 6.07 -9.33 9.40
CA LEU A 317 6.50 -8.31 10.35
C LEU A 317 7.57 -8.89 11.29
N ASN A 318 8.71 -8.20 11.39
CA ASN A 318 9.84 -8.61 12.25
C ASN A 318 10.27 -10.08 12.01
N GLY A 319 10.36 -10.49 10.74
CA GLY A 319 10.76 -11.85 10.35
C GLY A 319 9.71 -12.93 10.61
N LYS A 320 8.49 -12.57 11.03
CA LYS A 320 7.40 -13.52 11.26
C LYS A 320 6.27 -13.27 10.27
N LEU A 321 5.65 -14.37 9.81
CA LEU A 321 4.49 -14.31 8.92
C LEU A 321 3.20 -14.45 9.74
N TYR A 322 2.33 -13.47 9.61
CA TYR A 322 1.03 -13.41 10.30
C TYR A 322 -0.09 -13.53 9.27
N ALA A 323 -1.15 -14.24 9.64
CA ALA A 323 -2.39 -14.32 8.85
C ALA A 323 -3.61 -14.19 9.76
N LEU A 324 -4.65 -13.53 9.27
CA LEU A 324 -5.91 -13.39 9.98
C LEU A 324 -6.89 -14.47 9.49
N ASP A 325 -7.42 -15.25 10.43
CA ASP A 325 -8.47 -16.24 10.16
C ASP A 325 -9.77 -15.79 10.83
N CYS A 326 -10.78 -15.45 10.03
CA CYS A 326 -12.05 -14.89 10.49
C CYS A 326 -13.24 -15.87 10.35
N ARG A 327 -12.98 -17.18 10.20
CA ARG A 327 -14.08 -18.18 10.05
C ARG A 327 -14.86 -18.42 11.33
N ASP A 328 -14.15 -18.47 12.47
CA ASP A 328 -14.71 -18.73 13.79
C ASP A 328 -14.33 -17.64 14.79
N GLY A 329 -14.61 -16.38 14.44
CA GLY A 329 -14.05 -15.20 15.09
C GLY A 329 -12.68 -14.84 14.51
N CYS A 330 -12.29 -13.56 14.62
CA CYS A 330 -11.01 -13.11 14.09
C CYS A 330 -9.85 -13.61 14.95
N LYS A 331 -9.06 -14.52 14.42
CA LYS A 331 -7.89 -15.13 15.08
C LYS A 331 -6.63 -14.79 14.31
N LEU A 332 -5.65 -14.19 14.97
CA LEU A 332 -4.35 -13.95 14.37
C LEU A 332 -3.49 -15.18 14.52
N ARG A 333 -3.05 -15.74 13.40
CA ARG A 333 -2.14 -16.89 13.34
C ARG A 333 -0.75 -16.45 12.98
N VAL A 334 0.25 -17.14 13.51
CA VAL A 334 1.66 -16.99 13.16
C VAL A 334 2.15 -18.27 12.52
N TYR A 335 2.86 -18.15 11.42
CA TYR A 335 3.55 -19.27 10.81
C TYR A 335 4.83 -19.59 11.59
N ASP A 336 4.98 -20.86 11.94
CA ASP A 336 6.17 -21.40 12.56
C ASP A 336 6.94 -22.22 11.50
N GLU A 337 8.12 -21.73 11.18
CA GLU A 337 8.96 -22.33 10.14
C GLU A 337 9.54 -23.69 10.58
N ALA A 338 9.86 -23.85 11.87
CA ALA A 338 10.44 -25.09 12.40
C ALA A 338 9.45 -26.27 12.30
N THR A 339 8.18 -26.03 12.60
CA THR A 339 7.12 -27.03 12.53
C THR A 339 6.37 -27.00 11.19
N LYS A 340 6.67 -26.04 10.31
CA LYS A 340 5.94 -25.75 9.05
C LYS A 340 4.44 -25.69 9.24
N SER A 341 3.99 -25.11 10.35
CA SER A 341 2.60 -25.07 10.75
C SER A 341 2.15 -23.67 11.16
N TRP A 342 0.83 -23.45 11.11
CA TRP A 342 0.20 -22.21 11.55
C TRP A 342 -0.29 -22.35 12.99
N ASN A 343 0.41 -21.74 13.93
CA ASN A 343 0.05 -21.74 15.33
C ASN A 343 -0.95 -20.62 15.65
N ARG A 344 -1.89 -20.89 16.54
CA ARG A 344 -2.80 -19.90 17.07
C ARG A 344 -2.03 -18.98 18.01
N PHE A 345 -1.96 -17.70 17.68
CA PHE A 345 -1.17 -16.76 18.47
C PHE A 345 -2.03 -15.92 19.44
N ILE A 346 -3.19 -15.42 19.04
CA ILE A 346 -4.04 -14.57 19.87
C ILE A 346 -5.50 -14.91 19.63
N ASP A 347 -6.22 -15.24 20.70
CA ASP A 347 -7.65 -15.01 20.76
C ASP A 347 -7.84 -13.51 20.84
N SER A 348 -8.15 -12.90 19.71
CA SER A 348 -8.66 -11.55 19.79
C SER A 348 -10.05 -11.63 20.42
N LYS A 349 -10.15 -11.38 21.73
CA LYS A 349 -11.42 -11.02 22.41
C LYS A 349 -12.02 -9.74 21.81
N LEU A 350 -11.49 -9.27 20.73
CA LEU A 350 -12.00 -8.27 19.82
C LEU A 350 -13.10 -8.86 18.96
N HIS A 351 -14.10 -9.42 19.62
CA HIS A 351 -15.40 -9.53 19.03
C HIS A 351 -15.88 -8.09 18.79
N LEU A 352 -15.62 -7.60 17.60
CA LEU A 352 -16.47 -6.57 17.01
C LEU A 352 -17.89 -7.14 17.04
N GLY A 353 -18.63 -6.82 18.09
CA GLY A 353 -19.93 -7.34 18.45
C GLY A 353 -20.64 -8.12 17.36
N ASN A 354 -21.59 -8.96 17.64
CA ASN A 354 -22.35 -9.89 16.79
C ASN A 354 -22.65 -9.51 15.32
N SER A 355 -21.84 -8.68 14.66
CA SER A 355 -21.96 -8.35 13.26
C SER A 355 -21.34 -9.44 12.39
N LEU A 356 -22.20 -10.22 11.84
CA LEU A 356 -22.05 -11.41 10.99
C LEU A 356 -21.24 -11.26 9.69
N SER A 357 -20.47 -10.21 9.48
CA SER A 357 -19.67 -10.08 8.24
C SER A 357 -18.48 -9.14 8.37
N LEU A 358 -17.40 -9.61 8.94
CA LEU A 358 -16.07 -9.05 8.69
C LEU A 358 -15.46 -9.70 7.44
N GLU A 359 -16.11 -9.51 6.30
CA GLU A 359 -15.66 -10.11 5.03
C GLU A 359 -14.42 -9.43 4.43
N ALA A 360 -14.03 -8.28 4.93
CA ALA A 360 -12.87 -7.55 4.40
C ALA A 360 -12.06 -6.90 5.51
N ALA A 361 -11.29 -7.71 6.22
CA ALA A 361 -10.27 -7.22 7.13
C ALA A 361 -8.95 -7.01 6.36
N ALA A 362 -8.26 -5.92 6.61
CA ALA A 362 -6.91 -5.68 6.12
C ALA A 362 -5.93 -5.67 7.29
N LEU A 363 -4.75 -6.26 7.08
CA LEU A 363 -3.63 -6.24 8.01
C LEU A 363 -2.59 -5.24 7.51
N VAL A 364 -2.26 -4.26 8.35
CA VAL A 364 -1.19 -3.31 8.05
C VAL A 364 -0.26 -3.13 9.24
N PRO A 365 1.06 -3.05 9.02
CA PRO A 365 1.99 -2.73 10.09
C PRO A 365 1.88 -1.25 10.43
N LEU A 366 1.88 -0.92 11.71
CA LEU A 366 1.92 0.45 12.17
C LEU A 366 2.85 0.56 13.38
N ASN A 367 3.82 1.47 13.35
CA ASN A 367 4.83 1.71 14.41
C ASN A 367 5.52 0.44 14.93
N GLY A 368 5.68 -0.58 14.08
CA GLY A 368 6.30 -1.86 14.47
C GLY A 368 5.49 -2.69 15.49
N HIS A 369 4.27 -2.26 15.85
CA HIS A 369 3.42 -2.93 16.83
C HIS A 369 2.10 -3.39 16.21
N ALA A 370 1.98 -4.68 15.92
CA ALA A 370 0.71 -5.26 15.45
C ALA A 370 -0.39 -5.28 16.54
N ARG A 371 -0.04 -5.16 17.83
CA ARG A 371 -0.96 -5.44 18.95
C ARG A 371 -1.89 -4.31 19.38
N SER A 372 -1.43 -3.08 19.42
CA SER A 372 -2.22 -2.00 20.06
C SER A 372 -3.21 -1.30 19.12
N LEU A 373 -3.05 -1.47 17.83
CA LEU A 373 -3.84 -0.73 16.83
C LEU A 373 -5.09 -1.45 16.36
N PHE A 374 -5.12 -2.78 16.45
CA PHE A 374 -6.29 -3.54 16.06
C PHE A 374 -7.54 -3.16 16.83
N THR A 375 -7.42 -2.91 18.14
CA THR A 375 -8.57 -2.56 18.99
C THR A 375 -9.16 -1.20 18.67
N ASN A 376 -8.33 -0.17 18.63
CA ASN A 376 -8.80 1.20 18.50
C ASN A 376 -9.10 1.59 17.04
N LEU A 377 -8.30 1.08 16.10
CA LEU A 377 -8.50 1.35 14.68
C LEU A 377 -9.79 0.71 14.16
N TRP A 378 -10.07 -0.53 14.53
CA TRP A 378 -11.30 -1.23 14.11
C TRP A 378 -12.55 -0.62 14.70
N SER A 379 -12.55 -0.28 15.98
CA SER A 379 -13.70 0.41 16.59
C SER A 379 -13.97 1.77 15.93
N SER A 380 -12.92 2.51 15.57
CA SER A 380 -13.05 3.78 14.86
C SER A 380 -13.49 3.63 13.41
N ILE A 381 -13.03 2.58 12.70
CA ILE A 381 -13.45 2.29 11.31
C ILE A 381 -14.87 1.73 11.28
N ALA A 382 -15.20 0.79 12.17
CA ALA A 382 -16.52 0.19 12.25
C ALA A 382 -17.56 1.15 12.83
N GLY A 383 -17.21 1.95 13.83
CA GLY A 383 -18.15 2.84 14.52
C GLY A 383 -18.69 3.99 13.68
N ARG A 384 -17.95 4.44 12.65
CA ARG A 384 -18.43 5.48 11.71
C ARG A 384 -19.11 4.92 10.45
N SER A 385 -18.91 3.67 10.14
CA SER A 385 -19.45 3.06 8.93
C SER A 385 -20.73 2.27 9.22
N GLY A 386 -21.73 2.85 9.84
CA GLY A 386 -23.11 2.33 9.73
C GLY A 386 -23.55 2.14 8.26
N LEU A 387 -22.64 2.38 7.33
CA LEU A 387 -22.72 2.23 5.89
C LEU A 387 -22.03 0.91 5.50
N LYS A 388 -22.76 0.07 4.81
CA LYS A 388 -22.35 -1.21 4.19
C LYS A 388 -21.34 -0.98 3.05
N SER A 389 -20.16 -0.46 3.36
CA SER A 389 -19.05 -0.27 2.41
C SER A 389 -17.96 -1.30 2.69
N HIS A 390 -17.37 -1.86 1.62
CA HIS A 390 -16.28 -2.84 1.72
C HIS A 390 -14.92 -2.13 1.64
N ILE A 391 -13.98 -2.51 2.51
CA ILE A 391 -12.58 -2.08 2.39
C ILE A 391 -11.98 -2.82 1.19
N VAL A 392 -11.47 -2.06 0.23
CA VAL A 392 -10.78 -2.60 -0.96
C VAL A 392 -9.29 -2.70 -0.71
N HIS A 393 -8.70 -1.65 -0.16
CA HIS A 393 -7.27 -1.60 0.18
C HIS A 393 -7.05 -0.82 1.46
N CYS A 394 -5.99 -1.20 2.17
CA CYS A 394 -5.52 -0.49 3.34
C CYS A 394 -3.99 -0.40 3.29
N GLN A 395 -3.43 0.79 3.44
CA GLN A 395 -2.00 1.04 3.33
C GLN A 395 -1.54 2.05 4.38
N VAL A 396 -0.27 1.96 4.79
CA VAL A 396 0.35 2.95 5.67
C VAL A 396 1.30 3.82 4.87
N LEU A 397 1.13 5.14 4.98
CA LEU A 397 2.06 6.11 4.41
C LEU A 397 2.73 6.90 5.53
N LEU A 398 4.03 7.06 5.38
CA LEU A 398 4.90 7.84 6.25
C LEU A 398 5.12 9.24 5.66
N ALA A 399 4.82 10.31 6.39
CA ALA A 399 5.08 11.68 5.94
C ALA A 399 5.32 12.68 7.10
#